data_2a696a6ccdc6b5eae19fc952b7af1781
#
_entry.id   2a696a6ccdc6b5eae19fc952b7af1781
#
_cell.length_a   1.000
_cell.length_b   1.000
_cell.length_c   1.000
_cell.angle_alpha   90.00
_cell.angle_beta   90.00
_cell.angle_gamma   90.00
#
_symmetry.space_group_name_H-M   'P 1'
#
loop_
_entity.id
_entity.type
_entity.pdbx_description
1 polymer ?
#
loop_
_entity_poly.entity_id
_entity_poly.type
_entity_poly.pdbx_seq_one_letter_code
_entity_poly.pdbx_strand_id
1 'polypeptide(L)'
;WIVRGQADYGTLSGASVISNIKANTQKQSPFDKTAVGKAATAIGIEAGYDVFSQIAKMKADNQKLYIFGRYDFYDSYIHDKSQSNYDYTRVRKITFGLNYLPIPQVVLKANFAERLFLGKYNNEPSINIGIAYQGFFL
;
A
#
# COMPACT_ATOMS: atom_id res chain seq x y z
N TRP A 1 21.78 -3.03 3.84
CA TRP A 1 20.61 -3.22 2.97
C TRP A 1 19.48 -3.89 3.73
N ILE A 2 18.26 -3.49 3.47
CA ILE A 2 17.03 -4.15 3.92
C ILE A 2 16.19 -4.40 2.68
N VAL A 3 15.72 -5.65 2.49
CA VAL A 3 14.78 -6.02 1.43
C VAL A 3 13.58 -6.70 2.07
N ARG A 4 12.38 -6.30 1.70
CA ARG A 4 11.12 -6.88 2.18
C ARG A 4 10.23 -7.19 0.99
N GLY A 5 9.53 -8.32 1.06
CA GLY A 5 8.51 -8.71 0.10
C GLY A 5 7.26 -9.17 0.82
N GLN A 6 6.10 -8.86 0.25
CA GLN A 6 4.80 -9.31 0.75
C GLN A 6 3.93 -9.73 -0.43
N ALA A 7 3.16 -10.79 -0.27
CA ALA A 7 2.15 -11.20 -1.22
C ALA A 7 0.91 -11.69 -0.45
N ASP A 8 -0.25 -11.17 -0.82
CA ASP A 8 -1.54 -11.51 -0.23
C ASP A 8 -2.51 -11.92 -1.34
N TYR A 9 -3.25 -12.98 -1.11
CA TYR A 9 -4.30 -13.46 -2.00
C TYR A 9 -5.49 -13.96 -1.20
N GLY A 10 -6.66 -13.40 -1.48
CA GLY A 10 -7.90 -13.79 -0.85
C GLY A 10 -8.96 -14.20 -1.88
N THR A 11 -9.80 -15.18 -1.54
CA THR A 11 -10.91 -15.62 -2.37
C THR A 11 -12.21 -15.59 -1.59
N LEU A 12 -13.31 -15.32 -2.29
CA LEU A 12 -14.66 -15.34 -1.76
C LEU A 12 -15.54 -16.29 -2.59
N SER A 13 -15.97 -17.38 -1.99
CA SER A 13 -16.93 -18.29 -2.61
C SER A 13 -18.32 -17.66 -2.68
N GLY A 14 -19.04 -17.87 -3.78
CA GLY A 14 -20.40 -17.36 -3.95
C GLY A 14 -20.49 -15.84 -4.18
N ALA A 15 -19.43 -15.17 -4.61
CA ALA A 15 -19.40 -13.73 -4.87
C ALA A 15 -20.50 -13.25 -5.82
N SER A 16 -20.84 -14.03 -6.86
CA SER A 16 -21.93 -13.76 -7.79
C SER A 16 -23.31 -13.82 -7.11
N VAL A 17 -23.53 -14.80 -6.24
CA VAL A 17 -24.78 -14.94 -5.47
C VAL A 17 -24.95 -13.75 -4.53
N ILE A 18 -23.90 -13.39 -3.78
CA ILE A 18 -23.90 -12.23 -2.88
C ILE A 18 -24.18 -10.94 -3.65
N SER A 19 -23.55 -10.75 -4.81
CA SER A 19 -23.77 -9.60 -5.67
C SER A 19 -25.22 -9.50 -6.15
N ASN A 20 -25.84 -10.62 -6.54
CA ASN A 20 -27.23 -10.67 -6.98
C ASN A 20 -28.20 -10.39 -5.84
N ILE A 21 -27.98 -10.93 -4.64
CA ILE A 21 -28.78 -10.63 -3.44
C ILE A 21 -28.70 -9.14 -3.13
N LYS A 22 -27.51 -8.56 -3.11
CA LYS A 22 -27.29 -7.14 -2.84
C LYS A 22 -27.97 -6.25 -3.89
N ALA A 23 -27.90 -6.61 -5.17
CA ALA A 23 -28.57 -5.91 -6.25
C ALA A 23 -30.11 -5.95 -6.11
N ASN A 24 -30.67 -7.06 -5.63
CA ASN A 24 -32.10 -7.23 -5.45
C ASN A 24 -32.67 -6.54 -4.20
N THR A 25 -31.91 -6.56 -3.08
CA THR A 25 -32.35 -5.98 -1.80
C THR A 25 -32.18 -4.47 -1.72
N GLN A 26 -31.29 -3.88 -2.51
CA GLN A 26 -30.98 -2.44 -2.46
C GLN A 26 -31.50 -1.65 -3.66
N LYS A 27 -32.63 -2.05 -4.24
CA LYS A 27 -33.20 -1.37 -5.40
C LYS A 27 -33.52 0.14 -5.21
N GLN A 28 -33.67 0.56 -3.97
CA GLN A 28 -33.98 1.96 -3.60
C GLN A 28 -32.77 2.76 -3.11
N SER A 29 -31.56 2.21 -3.14
CA SER A 29 -30.36 2.93 -2.72
C SER A 29 -29.93 3.95 -3.79
N PRO A 30 -29.67 5.21 -3.43
CA PRO A 30 -29.13 6.21 -4.36
C PRO A 30 -27.66 5.96 -4.74
N PHE A 31 -26.98 5.03 -4.08
CA PHE A 31 -25.58 4.70 -4.35
C PHE A 31 -25.46 3.58 -5.38
N ASP A 32 -24.47 3.71 -6.27
CA ASP A 32 -24.12 2.67 -7.22
C ASP A 32 -23.78 1.37 -6.51
N LYS A 33 -24.34 0.27 -7.02
CA LYS A 33 -24.16 -1.06 -6.45
C LYS A 33 -22.97 -1.73 -7.12
N THR A 34 -21.83 -1.66 -6.46
CA THR A 34 -20.66 -2.43 -6.91
C THR A 34 -20.86 -3.92 -6.60
N ALA A 35 -20.59 -4.76 -7.58
CA ALA A 35 -20.56 -6.20 -7.37
C ALA A 35 -19.42 -6.57 -6.40
N VAL A 36 -19.58 -7.69 -5.71
CA VAL A 36 -18.55 -8.23 -4.82
C VAL A 36 -17.54 -9.04 -5.63
N GLY A 37 -16.25 -8.77 -5.49
CA GLY A 37 -15.19 -9.49 -6.19
C GLY A 37 -15.07 -10.94 -5.72
N LYS A 38 -14.70 -11.83 -6.63
CA LYS A 38 -14.42 -13.25 -6.36
C LYS A 38 -13.09 -13.42 -5.62
N ALA A 39 -12.13 -12.55 -5.90
CA ALA A 39 -10.82 -12.59 -5.27
C ALA A 39 -10.22 -11.18 -5.17
N ALA A 40 -9.20 -11.06 -4.35
CA ALA A 40 -8.35 -9.90 -4.26
C ALA A 40 -6.88 -10.33 -4.16
N THR A 41 -5.96 -9.52 -4.68
CA THR A 41 -4.52 -9.78 -4.60
C THR A 41 -3.76 -8.51 -4.27
N ALA A 42 -2.68 -8.65 -3.52
CA ALA A 42 -1.71 -7.59 -3.30
C ALA A 42 -0.30 -8.16 -3.30
N ILE A 43 0.63 -7.45 -3.91
CA ILE A 43 2.06 -7.80 -3.93
C ILE A 43 2.83 -6.51 -3.70
N GLY A 44 3.82 -6.56 -2.79
CA GLY A 44 4.70 -5.43 -2.50
C GLY A 44 6.16 -5.88 -2.37
N ILE A 45 7.06 -5.05 -2.86
CA ILE A 45 8.49 -5.20 -2.65
C ILE A 45 9.09 -3.86 -2.24
N GLU A 46 9.95 -3.89 -1.23
CA GLU A 46 10.64 -2.73 -0.70
C GLU A 46 12.13 -3.02 -0.58
N ALA A 47 12.96 -2.06 -0.96
CA ALA A 47 14.40 -2.11 -0.70
C ALA A 47 14.85 -0.79 -0.07
N GLY A 48 15.71 -0.87 0.93
CA GLY A 48 16.27 0.27 1.63
C GLY A 48 17.75 0.10 1.93
N TYR A 49 18.45 1.23 2.00
CA TYR A 49 19.86 1.28 2.30
C TYR A 49 20.16 2.32 3.39
N ASP A 50 20.92 1.93 4.41
CA ASP A 50 21.38 2.82 5.45
C ASP A 50 22.64 3.59 4.99
N VAL A 51 22.45 4.84 4.59
CA VAL A 51 23.51 5.73 4.11
C VAL A 51 24.51 6.04 5.22
N PHE A 52 24.05 6.18 6.46
CA PHE A 52 24.92 6.52 7.59
C PHE A 52 25.81 5.38 8.02
N SER A 53 25.54 4.16 7.58
CA SER A 53 26.45 3.02 7.79
C SER A 53 27.85 3.23 7.19
N GLN A 54 27.99 4.13 6.22
CA GLN A 54 29.25 4.49 5.57
C GLN A 54 29.98 5.66 6.24
N ILE A 55 29.34 6.36 7.19
CA ILE A 55 29.90 7.55 7.84
C ILE A 55 30.28 7.19 9.28
N ALA A 56 31.57 7.12 9.57
CA ALA A 56 32.10 6.64 10.86
C ALA A 56 31.51 7.39 12.06
N LYS A 57 31.37 8.72 11.99
CA LYS A 57 30.80 9.55 13.05
C LYS A 57 29.33 9.19 13.33
N MET A 58 28.49 9.11 12.29
CA MET A 58 27.06 8.80 12.43
C MET A 58 26.84 7.38 12.95
N LYS A 59 27.69 6.46 12.52
CA LYS A 59 27.69 5.09 13.02
C LYS A 59 28.08 5.01 14.49
N ALA A 60 29.09 5.79 14.94
CA ALA A 60 29.48 5.87 16.35
C ALA A 60 28.35 6.45 17.23
N ASP A 61 27.60 7.43 16.72
CA ASP A 61 26.46 8.03 17.40
C ASP A 61 25.16 7.18 17.28
N ASN A 62 25.22 5.97 16.72
CA ASN A 62 24.07 5.08 16.45
C ASN A 62 22.95 5.71 15.60
N GLN A 63 23.26 6.74 14.84
CA GLN A 63 22.31 7.35 13.92
C GLN A 63 22.18 6.53 12.64
N LYS A 64 20.98 6.48 12.07
CA LYS A 64 20.70 5.79 10.81
C LYS A 64 19.89 6.65 9.88
N LEU A 65 20.20 6.59 8.59
CA LEU A 65 19.43 7.22 7.54
C LEU A 65 19.17 6.20 6.43
N TYR A 66 17.94 5.70 6.39
CA TYR A 66 17.51 4.81 5.32
C TYR A 66 16.91 5.61 4.17
N ILE A 67 17.44 5.40 2.97
CA ILE A 67 16.77 5.74 1.72
C ILE A 67 16.10 4.46 1.24
N PHE A 68 14.83 4.53 0.88
CA PHE A 68 14.09 3.36 0.42
C PHE A 68 13.23 3.63 -0.80
N GLY A 69 13.03 2.59 -1.59
CA GLY A 69 12.05 2.52 -2.66
C GLY A 69 11.12 1.33 -2.45
N ARG A 70 9.83 1.53 -2.74
CA ARG A 70 8.81 0.50 -2.61
C ARG A 70 7.90 0.51 -3.83
N TYR A 71 7.58 -0.67 -4.31
CA TYR A 71 6.58 -0.91 -5.33
C TYR A 71 5.49 -1.81 -4.79
N ASP A 72 4.24 -1.38 -4.92
CA ASP A 72 3.07 -2.15 -4.58
C ASP A 72 2.17 -2.30 -5.81
N PHE A 73 1.62 -3.48 -5.99
CA PHE A 73 0.52 -3.77 -6.88
C PHE A 73 -0.61 -4.37 -6.07
N TYR A 74 -1.83 -3.90 -6.27
CA TYR A 74 -3.01 -4.53 -5.71
C TYR A 74 -4.20 -4.43 -6.66
N ASP A 75 -4.99 -5.50 -6.65
CA ASP A 75 -6.29 -5.58 -7.29
C ASP A 75 -7.29 -6.06 -6.23
N SER A 76 -8.11 -5.14 -5.78
CA SER A 76 -9.10 -5.41 -4.72
C SER A 76 -10.37 -6.07 -5.25
N TYR A 77 -10.51 -6.17 -6.57
CA TYR A 77 -11.69 -6.72 -7.20
C TYR A 77 -11.33 -7.56 -8.44
N ILE A 78 -11.12 -8.83 -8.23
CA ILE A 78 -11.02 -9.80 -9.33
C ILE A 78 -12.43 -10.32 -9.60
N HIS A 79 -12.96 -10.02 -10.77
CA HIS A 79 -14.32 -10.35 -11.15
C HIS A 79 -14.51 -11.83 -11.52
N ASP A 80 -15.74 -12.34 -11.43
CA ASP A 80 -16.14 -13.59 -12.05
C ASP A 80 -16.50 -13.34 -13.51
N LYS A 81 -16.49 -14.39 -14.34
CA LYS A 81 -16.76 -14.31 -15.80
C LYS A 81 -18.09 -13.63 -16.15
N SER A 82 -19.04 -13.60 -15.23
CA SER A 82 -20.37 -12.99 -15.39
C SER A 82 -20.45 -11.53 -14.93
N GLN A 83 -19.37 -10.94 -14.43
CA GLN A 83 -19.35 -9.60 -13.83
C GLN A 83 -18.55 -8.61 -14.66
N SER A 84 -18.86 -7.32 -14.52
CA SER A 84 -18.12 -6.24 -15.17
C SER A 84 -16.73 -6.09 -14.57
N ASN A 85 -15.76 -5.70 -15.38
CA ASN A 85 -14.42 -5.36 -14.93
C ASN A 85 -14.39 -3.89 -14.47
N TYR A 86 -13.72 -3.62 -13.35
CA TYR A 86 -13.53 -2.28 -12.83
C TYR A 86 -12.04 -1.93 -12.83
N ASP A 87 -11.58 -1.16 -13.82
CA ASP A 87 -10.17 -0.81 -13.99
C ASP A 87 -9.59 -0.01 -12.82
N TYR A 88 -10.42 0.73 -12.08
CA TYR A 88 -10.01 1.54 -10.93
C TYR A 88 -9.60 0.70 -9.70
N THR A 89 -9.91 -0.60 -9.68
CA THR A 89 -9.52 -1.49 -8.58
C THR A 89 -8.09 -1.98 -8.69
N ARG A 90 -7.50 -1.85 -9.88
CA ARG A 90 -6.10 -2.19 -10.16
C ARG A 90 -5.23 -0.99 -9.97
N VAL A 91 -4.41 -1.02 -8.94
CA VAL A 91 -3.54 0.09 -8.60
C VAL A 91 -2.11 -0.37 -8.49
N ARG A 92 -1.21 0.40 -9.09
CA ARG A 92 0.22 0.31 -8.87
C ARG A 92 0.61 1.51 -8.02
N LYS A 93 1.42 1.29 -6.99
CA LYS A 93 1.90 2.37 -6.15
C LYS A 93 3.41 2.34 -6.11
N ILE A 94 4.04 3.46 -6.40
CA ILE A 94 5.48 3.65 -6.28
C ILE A 94 5.71 4.60 -5.12
N THR A 95 6.61 4.25 -4.22
CA THR A 95 6.95 5.09 -3.06
C THR A 95 8.46 5.21 -2.96
N PHE A 96 8.94 6.44 -2.76
CA PHE A 96 10.33 6.72 -2.41
C PHE A 96 10.36 7.52 -1.11
N GLY A 97 11.32 7.23 -0.25
CA GLY A 97 11.33 7.93 1.02
C GLY A 97 12.63 7.82 1.80
N LEU A 98 12.60 8.53 2.92
CA LEU A 98 13.67 8.61 3.89
C LEU A 98 13.13 8.25 5.27
N ASN A 99 13.91 7.47 6.02
CA ASN A 99 13.68 7.23 7.43
C ASN A 99 14.96 7.60 8.19
N TYR A 100 14.91 8.70 8.94
CA TYR A 100 16.01 9.15 9.77
C TYR A 100 15.78 8.77 11.23
N LEU A 101 16.73 8.06 11.81
CA LEU A 101 16.74 7.66 13.21
C LEU A 101 17.86 8.45 13.91
N PRO A 102 17.55 9.60 14.55
CA PRO A 102 18.52 10.34 15.36
C PRO A 102 18.96 9.55 16.60
N ILE A 103 18.06 8.76 17.14
CA ILE A 103 18.29 7.76 18.20
C ILE A 103 17.49 6.50 17.87
N PRO A 104 17.83 5.31 18.41
CA PRO A 104 17.16 4.05 18.06
C PRO A 104 15.65 4.04 18.28
N GLN A 105 15.14 4.84 19.22
CA GLN A 105 13.72 4.87 19.61
C GLN A 105 12.88 5.84 18.77
N VAL A 106 13.49 6.78 18.05
CA VAL A 106 12.77 7.81 17.29
C VAL A 106 13.05 7.65 15.82
N VAL A 107 12.01 7.68 14.99
CA VAL A 107 12.15 7.74 13.54
C VAL A 107 11.35 8.90 12.96
N LEU A 108 12.04 9.74 12.19
CA LEU A 108 11.47 10.77 11.35
C LEU A 108 11.32 10.20 9.94
N LYS A 109 10.13 10.31 9.37
CA LYS A 109 9.79 9.74 8.07
C LYS A 109 9.36 10.82 7.11
N ALA A 110 9.85 10.75 5.88
CA ALA A 110 9.33 11.54 4.77
C ALA A 110 9.29 10.66 3.53
N ASN A 111 8.17 10.66 2.82
CA ASN A 111 8.07 9.92 1.58
C ASN A 111 7.17 10.64 0.56
N PHE A 112 7.45 10.38 -0.70
CA PHE A 112 6.61 10.66 -1.84
C PHE A 112 6.06 9.34 -2.35
N ALA A 113 4.77 9.29 -2.59
CA ALA A 113 4.11 8.12 -3.18
C ALA A 113 3.18 8.55 -4.30
N GLU A 114 3.13 7.76 -5.36
CA GLU A 114 2.23 7.95 -6.47
C GLU A 114 1.43 6.67 -6.73
N ARG A 115 0.10 6.81 -6.76
CA ARG A 115 -0.81 5.76 -7.20
C ARG A 115 -1.08 5.93 -8.67
N LEU A 116 -0.79 4.88 -9.42
CA LEU A 116 -1.01 4.79 -10.86
C LEU A 116 -2.23 3.92 -11.12
N PHE A 117 -3.30 4.53 -11.61
CA PHE A 117 -4.52 3.81 -11.97
C PHE A 117 -4.49 3.38 -13.43
N LEU A 118 -5.18 2.30 -13.73
CA LEU A 118 -5.40 1.88 -15.12
C LEU A 118 -6.59 2.65 -15.74
N GLY A 119 -6.48 2.97 -17.03
CA GLY A 119 -7.57 3.55 -17.78
C GLY A 119 -7.68 5.07 -17.67
N LYS A 120 -8.90 5.59 -17.44
CA LYS A 120 -9.23 7.02 -17.51
C LYS A 120 -9.01 7.78 -16.18
N TYR A 121 -8.52 7.11 -15.16
CA TYR A 121 -8.38 7.70 -13.84
C TYR A 121 -7.06 8.45 -13.69
N ASN A 122 -7.10 9.58 -13.02
CA ASN A 122 -5.92 10.39 -12.75
C ASN A 122 -5.04 9.72 -11.70
N ASN A 123 -3.73 9.86 -11.85
CA ASN A 123 -2.78 9.45 -10.82
C ASN A 123 -2.94 10.30 -9.56
N GLU A 124 -2.66 9.69 -8.42
CA GLU A 124 -2.77 10.35 -7.11
C GLU A 124 -1.39 10.46 -6.45
N PRO A 125 -0.66 11.56 -6.64
CA PRO A 125 0.56 11.82 -5.91
C PRO A 125 0.27 12.21 -4.46
N SER A 126 1.13 11.82 -3.53
CA SER A 126 1.04 12.18 -2.12
C SER A 126 2.41 12.36 -1.49
N ILE A 127 2.51 13.32 -0.56
CA ILE A 127 3.68 13.54 0.30
C ILE A 127 3.24 13.22 1.72
N ASN A 128 4.03 12.40 2.42
CA ASN A 128 3.76 12.03 3.79
C ASN A 128 4.98 12.35 4.64
N ILE A 129 4.74 13.00 5.78
CA ILE A 129 5.76 13.31 6.79
C ILE A 129 5.22 12.77 8.11
N GLY A 130 6.08 12.16 8.90
CA GLY A 130 5.68 11.58 10.17
C GLY A 130 6.85 11.39 11.13
N ILE A 131 6.49 11.29 12.41
CA ILE A 131 7.39 10.90 13.49
C ILE A 131 6.79 9.68 14.19
N ALA A 132 7.63 8.74 14.56
CA ALA A 132 7.23 7.61 15.38
C ALA A 132 8.24 7.38 16.49
N TYR A 133 7.73 6.96 17.65
CA TYR A 133 8.53 6.58 18.81
C TYR A 133 8.28 5.10 19.13
N GLN A 134 9.34 4.39 19.41
CA GLN A 134 9.30 3.00 19.86
C GLN A 134 9.93 2.90 21.24
N GLY A 135 9.10 2.72 22.26
CA GLY A 135 9.55 2.61 23.65
C GLY A 135 8.36 2.61 24.61
N PHE A 136 8.65 2.44 25.89
CA PHE A 136 7.66 2.60 26.95
C PHE A 136 7.70 4.07 27.40
N PHE A 137 6.54 4.69 27.53
CA PHE A 137 6.39 5.93 28.28
C PHE A 137 6.38 5.55 29.76
N LEU A 138 7.44 5.91 30.48
CA LEU A 138 7.53 5.80 31.95
C LEU A 138 6.84 7.01 32.58
#